data_57801eae6cda39d893fcba65ab1d843c
#
_entry.id   57801eae6cda39d893fcba65ab1d843c
#
_cell.length_a   1.000
_cell.length_b   1.000
_cell.length_c   1.000
_cell.angle_alpha   90.00
_cell.angle_beta   90.00
_cell.angle_gamma   90.00
#
_symmetry.space_group_name_H-M   'P 1'
#
loop_
_entity.id
_entity.type
_entity.pdbx_description
1 polymer ?
#
loop_
_entity_poly.entity_id
_entity_poly.type
_entity_poly.pdbx_seq_one_letter_code
_entity_poly.pdbx_strand_id
1 'polypeptide(L)'
;MIVRKIEAKKQKQTLCRVAAYCRVSTDNHDQLESLETQKEHYESCIRAHADWECAGIYYDSGISGTSSDTRDGLQALLQDCRNGKVNYILTKSISRFSRNTADCLSIVRELIRLQIPIYFEKENLNTGTMDSELILSILSSMAEEESISISKNLKWSIQRKFRNGTFKFSCVPYGYTRNADGEMIIEPQEAKIVKRIFKMVVSGLGSHRIAKKLNADGIIPRKGANWTSTSILNIIGNEKYMGDALFQKTFTTDSFKRKKNHGEMESFLIHDHHEPIISREL
;
A
#
# COMPACT_ATOMS: atom_id res chain seq x y z
N MET A 1 77.96 -16.41 9.54
CA MET A 1 76.62 -16.00 9.09
C MET A 1 75.64 -16.58 10.08
N ILE A 2 74.96 -15.75 10.92
CA ILE A 2 74.01 -16.23 11.95
C ILE A 2 72.62 -15.93 11.40
N VAL A 3 71.88 -17.00 11.07
CA VAL A 3 70.49 -16.88 10.58
C VAL A 3 69.60 -16.95 11.80
N ARG A 4 68.89 -15.85 12.12
CA ARG A 4 67.87 -15.82 13.16
C ARG A 4 66.51 -16.05 12.50
N LYS A 5 65.82 -17.15 12.82
CA LYS A 5 64.44 -17.41 12.42
C LYS A 5 63.52 -16.49 13.20
N ILE A 6 62.81 -15.59 12.54
CA ILE A 6 61.76 -14.77 13.13
C ILE A 6 60.44 -15.50 12.87
N GLU A 7 59.78 -15.97 13.92
CA GLU A 7 58.46 -16.61 13.82
C GLU A 7 57.42 -15.57 13.39
N ALA A 8 56.57 -15.98 12.42
CA ALA A 8 55.48 -15.17 11.99
C ALA A 8 54.52 -14.88 13.17
N LYS A 9 54.18 -13.60 13.39
CA LYS A 9 53.14 -13.23 14.36
C LYS A 9 51.84 -13.91 13.96
N LYS A 10 51.31 -14.81 14.82
CA LYS A 10 49.95 -15.32 14.68
C LYS A 10 49.02 -14.10 14.63
N GLN A 11 48.42 -13.82 13.51
CA GLN A 11 47.30 -12.87 13.43
C GLN A 11 46.23 -13.38 14.39
N LYS A 12 45.79 -12.55 15.34
CA LYS A 12 44.60 -12.83 16.14
C LYS A 12 43.42 -12.96 15.10
N GLN A 13 42.93 -14.16 14.99
CA GLN A 13 41.65 -14.35 14.23
C GLN A 13 40.58 -13.51 14.93
N THR A 14 40.20 -12.42 14.33
CA THR A 14 39.01 -11.66 14.77
C THR A 14 37.79 -12.48 14.39
N LEU A 15 37.06 -12.95 15.41
CA LEU A 15 35.81 -13.69 15.22
C LEU A 15 34.82 -12.82 14.45
N CYS A 16 34.06 -13.45 13.54
CA CYS A 16 32.98 -12.78 12.83
C CYS A 16 31.78 -12.60 13.76
N ARG A 17 31.40 -11.36 14.04
CA ARG A 17 30.25 -11.03 14.90
C ARG A 17 28.96 -11.16 14.13
N VAL A 18 28.25 -12.26 14.37
CA VAL A 18 27.02 -12.64 13.64
C VAL A 18 25.80 -12.27 14.45
N ALA A 19 24.88 -11.58 13.83
CA ALA A 19 23.56 -11.27 14.39
C ALA A 19 22.48 -12.08 13.66
N ALA A 20 21.42 -12.47 14.36
CA ALA A 20 20.23 -13.01 13.72
C ALA A 20 19.04 -12.07 13.86
N TYR A 21 18.17 -12.04 12.82
CA TYR A 21 16.93 -11.30 12.86
C TYR A 21 15.73 -12.23 12.66
N CYS A 22 14.77 -12.16 13.58
CA CYS A 22 13.53 -12.94 13.58
C CYS A 22 12.30 -12.04 13.52
N ARG A 23 11.26 -12.47 12.82
CA ARG A 23 9.94 -11.85 12.85
C ARG A 23 8.84 -12.88 13.02
N VAL A 24 8.02 -12.73 14.05
CA VAL A 24 6.86 -13.58 14.32
C VAL A 24 5.57 -12.78 14.17
N SER A 25 4.49 -13.41 13.72
CA SER A 25 3.16 -12.82 13.67
C SER A 25 2.50 -12.96 15.04
N THR A 26 1.74 -11.96 15.49
CA THR A 26 1.25 -11.83 16.86
C THR A 26 -0.14 -12.36 17.03
N ASP A 27 -0.52 -13.57 17.13
CA ASP A 27 -1.89 -13.79 17.59
C ASP A 27 -2.16 -15.05 18.43
N ASN A 28 -1.17 -15.90 18.75
CA ASN A 28 -1.43 -17.05 19.62
C ASN A 28 -0.22 -17.43 20.48
N HIS A 29 -0.48 -18.06 21.63
CA HIS A 29 0.53 -18.67 22.55
C HIS A 29 1.55 -19.56 21.80
N ASP A 30 1.14 -20.25 20.73
CA ASP A 30 2.00 -21.09 19.88
C ASP A 30 3.11 -20.30 19.16
N GLN A 31 3.04 -18.97 19.13
CA GLN A 31 4.00 -18.12 18.42
C GLN A 31 5.11 -17.59 19.32
N LEU A 32 4.91 -17.53 20.62
CA LEU A 32 5.99 -17.29 21.58
C LEU A 32 6.92 -18.48 21.63
N GLU A 33 6.39 -19.71 21.62
CA GLU A 33 7.18 -20.94 21.44
C GLU A 33 7.95 -20.91 20.10
N SER A 34 7.31 -20.42 19.03
CA SER A 34 7.97 -20.26 17.72
C SER A 34 9.12 -19.24 17.75
N LEU A 35 9.05 -18.19 18.55
CA LEU A 35 10.15 -17.21 18.67
C LEU A 35 11.33 -17.79 19.46
N GLU A 36 11.06 -18.47 20.56
CA GLU A 36 12.09 -19.12 21.37
C GLU A 36 12.81 -20.21 20.56
N THR A 37 12.06 -21.03 19.85
CA THR A 37 12.60 -22.04 18.93
C THR A 37 13.48 -21.41 17.84
N GLN A 38 13.10 -20.25 17.28
CA GLN A 38 13.92 -19.54 16.30
C GLN A 38 15.19 -18.97 16.92
N LYS A 39 15.12 -18.44 18.14
CA LYS A 39 16.30 -17.96 18.87
C LYS A 39 17.29 -19.08 19.13
N GLU A 40 16.82 -20.20 19.69
CA GLU A 40 17.63 -21.39 19.96
C GLU A 40 18.28 -21.94 18.67
N HIS A 41 17.51 -21.97 17.57
CA HIS A 41 18.03 -22.37 16.27
C HIS A 41 19.21 -21.49 15.84
N TYR A 42 19.06 -20.16 15.86
CA TYR A 42 20.13 -19.25 15.44
C TYR A 42 21.31 -19.25 16.41
N GLU A 43 21.07 -19.36 17.71
CA GLU A 43 22.17 -19.52 18.69
C GLU A 43 22.95 -20.79 18.40
N SER A 44 22.28 -21.91 18.18
CA SER A 44 22.92 -23.17 17.86
C SER A 44 23.68 -23.10 16.54
N CYS A 45 23.10 -22.47 15.54
CA CYS A 45 23.70 -22.27 14.22
C CYS A 45 24.99 -21.44 14.33
N ILE A 46 24.97 -20.34 15.10
CA ILE A 46 26.14 -19.48 15.30
C ILE A 46 27.22 -20.23 16.11
N ARG A 47 26.85 -20.94 17.18
CA ARG A 47 27.79 -21.71 18.01
C ARG A 47 28.46 -22.88 17.26
N ALA A 48 27.82 -23.42 16.22
CA ALA A 48 28.37 -24.50 15.40
C ALA A 48 29.58 -24.04 14.55
N HIS A 49 29.80 -22.74 14.39
CA HIS A 49 30.93 -22.17 13.65
C HIS A 49 31.97 -21.64 14.58
N ALA A 50 33.17 -22.22 14.55
CA ALA A 50 34.27 -21.88 15.45
C ALA A 50 34.83 -20.46 15.29
N ASP A 51 34.62 -19.85 14.16
CA ASP A 51 35.06 -18.51 13.76
C ASP A 51 33.95 -17.43 13.90
N TRP A 52 32.75 -17.80 14.44
CA TRP A 52 31.67 -16.90 14.70
C TRP A 52 31.49 -16.59 16.18
N GLU A 53 31.07 -15.34 16.44
CA GLU A 53 30.66 -14.84 17.75
C GLU A 53 29.24 -14.28 17.64
N CYS A 54 28.37 -14.63 18.59
CA CYS A 54 26.99 -14.09 18.58
C CYS A 54 26.99 -12.63 19.02
N ALA A 55 26.67 -11.73 18.09
CA ALA A 55 26.52 -10.30 18.36
C ALA A 55 25.15 -9.96 18.95
N GLY A 56 24.17 -10.84 18.80
CA GLY A 56 22.81 -10.70 19.32
C GLY A 56 21.75 -11.30 18.42
N ILE A 57 20.57 -11.55 19.01
CA ILE A 57 19.38 -11.96 18.28
C ILE A 57 18.32 -10.87 18.41
N TYR A 58 18.01 -10.23 17.29
CA TYR A 58 17.05 -9.15 17.18
C TYR A 58 15.71 -9.70 16.71
N TYR A 59 14.62 -9.19 17.25
CA TYR A 59 13.31 -9.68 16.88
C TYR A 59 12.25 -8.59 16.92
N ASP A 60 11.24 -8.73 16.08
CA ASP A 60 10.02 -7.92 16.10
C ASP A 60 8.81 -8.84 16.16
N SER A 61 7.86 -8.49 17.01
CA SER A 61 6.52 -9.09 17.03
C SER A 61 5.65 -8.35 16.01
N GLY A 62 5.14 -9.06 14.99
CA GLY A 62 4.25 -8.46 14.00
C GLY A 62 2.89 -8.18 14.64
N ILE A 63 2.55 -6.93 14.97
CA ILE A 63 1.19 -6.52 15.32
C ILE A 63 0.44 -6.29 14.02
N SER A 64 -0.66 -7.02 13.80
CA SER A 64 -1.50 -6.82 12.62
C SER A 64 -2.34 -5.55 12.76
N GLY A 65 -2.23 -4.63 11.81
CA GLY A 65 -3.34 -3.76 11.42
C GLY A 65 -3.42 -2.35 11.98
N THR A 66 -2.50 -1.84 12.82
CA THR A 66 -2.51 -0.43 13.23
C THR A 66 -1.18 0.28 12.99
N SER A 67 -1.27 1.57 12.70
CA SER A 67 -0.23 2.44 12.12
C SER A 67 1.00 2.78 12.98
N SER A 68 1.31 2.00 14.02
CA SER A 68 2.45 2.25 14.92
C SER A 68 3.38 1.05 15.04
N ASP A 69 3.53 0.28 13.96
CA ASP A 69 4.42 -0.88 13.92
C ASP A 69 5.87 -0.40 13.79
N THR A 70 6.43 0.08 14.91
CA THR A 70 7.84 0.40 15.04
C THR A 70 8.61 -0.92 15.08
N ARG A 71 9.44 -1.16 14.06
CA ARG A 71 10.32 -2.34 13.98
C ARG A 71 11.57 -2.07 14.81
N ASP A 72 11.39 -1.99 16.12
CA ASP A 72 12.45 -1.59 17.05
C ASP A 72 13.61 -2.57 17.03
N GLY A 73 13.33 -3.86 16.86
CA GLY A 73 14.37 -4.91 16.73
C GLY A 73 15.18 -4.74 15.45
N LEU A 74 14.55 -4.47 14.31
CA LEU A 74 15.28 -4.21 13.06
C LEU A 74 16.08 -2.92 13.14
N GLN A 75 15.51 -1.85 13.70
CA GLN A 75 16.20 -0.58 13.85
C GLN A 75 17.41 -0.72 14.77
N ALA A 76 17.28 -1.45 15.88
CA ALA A 76 18.40 -1.75 16.78
C ALA A 76 19.51 -2.55 16.06
N LEU A 77 19.15 -3.57 15.28
CA LEU A 77 20.10 -4.31 14.45
C LEU A 77 20.86 -3.39 13.49
N LEU A 78 20.16 -2.55 12.74
CA LEU A 78 20.76 -1.62 11.77
C LEU A 78 21.66 -0.57 12.47
N GLN A 79 21.26 -0.11 13.65
CA GLN A 79 22.08 0.79 14.45
C GLN A 79 23.39 0.11 14.93
N ASP A 80 23.32 -1.15 15.35
CA ASP A 80 24.50 -1.89 15.74
C ASP A 80 25.39 -2.27 14.55
N CYS A 81 24.81 -2.46 13.37
CA CYS A 81 25.55 -2.54 12.11
C CYS A 81 26.35 -1.27 11.82
N ARG A 82 25.70 -0.08 11.91
CA ARG A 82 26.36 1.23 11.72
C ARG A 82 27.47 1.47 12.72
N ASN A 83 27.29 1.00 13.95
CA ASN A 83 28.27 1.10 15.01
C ASN A 83 29.42 0.06 14.90
N GLY A 84 29.40 -0.76 13.85
CA GLY A 84 30.41 -1.80 13.62
C GLY A 84 30.40 -2.95 14.64
N LYS A 85 29.29 -3.18 15.35
CA LYS A 85 29.16 -4.31 16.31
C LYS A 85 28.79 -5.62 15.62
N VAL A 86 28.20 -5.57 14.44
CA VAL A 86 27.75 -6.71 13.63
C VAL A 86 28.56 -6.77 12.34
N ASN A 87 29.00 -7.97 11.95
CA ASN A 87 29.74 -8.19 10.71
C ASN A 87 28.98 -9.09 9.72
N TYR A 88 27.97 -9.82 10.19
CA TYR A 88 27.20 -10.75 9.38
C TYR A 88 25.79 -10.88 9.93
N ILE A 89 24.79 -10.99 9.06
CA ILE A 89 23.39 -11.12 9.46
C ILE A 89 22.80 -12.43 8.94
N LEU A 90 22.06 -13.14 9.80
CA LEU A 90 21.25 -14.31 9.46
C LEU A 90 19.79 -13.96 9.56
N THR A 91 18.98 -14.38 8.60
CA THR A 91 17.52 -14.25 8.66
C THR A 91 16.84 -15.34 7.84
N LYS A 92 15.62 -15.71 8.23
CA LYS A 92 14.90 -16.83 7.64
C LYS A 92 14.52 -16.59 6.18
N SER A 93 14.10 -15.38 5.82
CA SER A 93 13.66 -15.06 4.45
C SER A 93 13.56 -13.56 4.23
N ILE A 94 13.55 -13.14 2.96
CA ILE A 94 13.30 -11.76 2.54
C ILE A 94 11.98 -11.24 3.11
N SER A 95 10.91 -12.04 3.04
CA SER A 95 9.58 -11.67 3.53
C SER A 95 9.49 -11.53 5.06
N ARG A 96 10.40 -12.13 5.81
CA ARG A 96 10.53 -11.96 7.27
C ARG A 96 11.41 -10.77 7.62
N PHE A 97 12.42 -10.53 6.82
CA PHE A 97 13.36 -9.43 7.02
C PHE A 97 12.72 -8.07 6.74
N SER A 98 11.82 -7.99 5.75
CA SER A 98 11.20 -6.73 5.33
C SER A 98 9.68 -6.86 5.14
N ARG A 99 8.94 -5.74 5.15
CA ARG A 99 7.49 -5.69 4.89
C ARG A 99 7.15 -5.85 3.42
N ASN A 100 8.01 -5.32 2.59
CA ASN A 100 7.92 -5.39 1.15
C ASN A 100 9.32 -5.44 0.56
N THR A 101 9.45 -5.83 -0.68
CA THR A 101 10.74 -6.01 -1.33
C THR A 101 11.48 -4.68 -1.57
N ALA A 102 10.78 -3.56 -1.71
CA ALA A 102 11.40 -2.24 -1.88
C ALA A 102 12.13 -1.79 -0.60
N ASP A 103 11.54 -2.02 0.59
CA ASP A 103 12.20 -1.75 1.86
C ASP A 103 13.42 -2.67 2.03
N CYS A 104 13.27 -3.97 1.68
CA CYS A 104 14.40 -4.91 1.69
C CYS A 104 15.56 -4.41 0.84
N LEU A 105 15.27 -3.99 -0.38
CA LEU A 105 16.26 -3.46 -1.31
C LEU A 105 17.00 -2.24 -0.73
N SER A 106 16.30 -1.34 -0.06
CA SER A 106 16.90 -0.17 0.58
C SER A 106 17.87 -0.57 1.70
N ILE A 107 17.44 -1.50 2.55
CA ILE A 107 18.26 -1.99 3.67
C ILE A 107 19.48 -2.77 3.15
N VAL A 108 19.30 -3.65 2.17
CA VAL A 108 20.40 -4.42 1.58
C VAL A 108 21.44 -3.50 0.93
N ARG A 109 21.01 -2.42 0.25
CA ARG A 109 21.93 -1.40 -0.29
C ARG A 109 22.75 -0.74 0.81
N GLU A 110 22.14 -0.44 1.97
CA GLU A 110 22.85 0.11 3.12
C GLU A 110 23.85 -0.90 3.67
N LEU A 111 23.45 -2.15 3.87
CA LEU A 111 24.34 -3.22 4.37
C LEU A 111 25.53 -3.49 3.43
N ILE A 112 25.32 -3.46 2.11
CA ILE A 112 26.40 -3.55 1.12
C ILE A 112 27.41 -2.40 1.28
N ARG A 113 26.93 -1.16 1.47
CA ARG A 113 27.82 -0.01 1.73
C ARG A 113 28.63 -0.15 3.02
N LEU A 114 28.04 -0.77 4.03
CA LEU A 114 28.70 -1.08 5.30
C LEU A 114 29.59 -2.33 5.24
N GLN A 115 29.61 -3.02 4.10
CA GLN A 115 30.31 -4.31 3.89
C GLN A 115 29.87 -5.39 4.90
N ILE A 116 28.57 -5.41 5.24
CA ILE A 116 27.95 -6.38 6.12
C ILE A 116 27.08 -7.33 5.28
N PRO A 117 27.52 -8.58 5.07
CA PRO A 117 26.72 -9.58 4.37
C PRO A 117 25.47 -9.97 5.17
N ILE A 118 24.39 -10.30 4.42
CA ILE A 118 23.18 -10.90 4.96
C ILE A 118 22.89 -12.21 4.21
N TYR A 119 22.49 -13.23 4.97
CA TYR A 119 22.08 -14.54 4.46
C TYR A 119 20.59 -14.77 4.70
N PHE A 120 19.86 -15.00 3.63
CA PHE A 120 18.45 -15.38 3.61
C PHE A 120 18.37 -16.90 3.45
N GLU A 121 18.05 -17.60 4.51
CA GLU A 121 18.08 -19.08 4.55
C GLU A 121 17.13 -19.71 3.52
N LYS A 122 15.86 -19.25 3.49
CA LYS A 122 14.82 -19.82 2.61
C LYS A 122 15.16 -19.67 1.14
N GLU A 123 15.66 -18.51 0.76
CA GLU A 123 16.02 -18.18 -0.62
C GLU A 123 17.44 -18.67 -0.97
N ASN A 124 18.20 -19.18 0.02
CA ASN A 124 19.61 -19.56 -0.09
C ASN A 124 20.46 -18.45 -0.74
N LEU A 125 20.21 -17.21 -0.34
CA LEU A 125 20.82 -16.01 -0.92
C LEU A 125 21.76 -15.38 0.10
N ASN A 126 23.06 -15.31 -0.26
CA ASN A 126 24.11 -14.69 0.56
C ASN A 126 24.70 -13.49 -0.17
N THR A 127 24.50 -12.28 0.39
CA THR A 127 25.01 -11.06 -0.22
C THR A 127 26.54 -10.90 -0.14
N GLY A 128 27.22 -11.72 0.66
CA GLY A 128 28.67 -11.71 0.74
C GLY A 128 29.41 -12.55 -0.32
N THR A 129 28.70 -13.50 -0.95
CA THR A 129 29.28 -14.41 -1.94
C THR A 129 28.79 -14.12 -3.38
N MET A 130 27.74 -13.32 -3.53
CA MET A 130 27.18 -12.94 -4.82
C MET A 130 27.62 -11.53 -5.22
N ASP A 131 27.62 -11.28 -6.54
CA ASP A 131 27.82 -9.93 -7.07
C ASP A 131 26.72 -8.99 -6.56
N SER A 132 27.11 -7.82 -6.04
CA SER A 132 26.18 -6.84 -5.46
C SER A 132 25.17 -6.34 -6.48
N GLU A 133 25.57 -6.16 -7.74
CA GLU A 133 24.67 -5.71 -8.81
C GLU A 133 23.62 -6.77 -9.15
N LEU A 134 24.04 -8.04 -9.16
CA LEU A 134 23.11 -9.15 -9.38
C LEU A 134 22.06 -9.25 -8.28
N ILE A 135 22.46 -9.14 -7.01
CA ILE A 135 21.53 -9.15 -5.86
C ILE A 135 20.56 -8.00 -5.96
N LEU A 136 21.04 -6.79 -6.20
CA LEU A 136 20.21 -5.61 -6.34
C LEU A 136 19.24 -5.71 -7.52
N SER A 137 19.67 -6.33 -8.62
CA SER A 137 18.82 -6.60 -9.78
C SER A 137 17.71 -7.60 -9.45
N ILE A 138 18.02 -8.71 -8.78
CA ILE A 138 17.03 -9.71 -8.34
C ILE A 138 16.00 -9.06 -7.41
N LEU A 139 16.44 -8.34 -6.38
CA LEU A 139 15.54 -7.68 -5.43
C LEU A 139 14.70 -6.59 -6.09
N SER A 140 15.26 -5.86 -7.07
CA SER A 140 14.51 -4.84 -7.82
C SER A 140 13.42 -5.47 -8.67
N SER A 141 13.70 -6.56 -9.37
CA SER A 141 12.71 -7.29 -10.17
C SER A 141 11.59 -7.86 -9.29
N MET A 142 11.93 -8.41 -8.13
CA MET A 142 10.93 -8.90 -7.17
C MET A 142 10.04 -7.76 -6.63
N ALA A 143 10.59 -6.58 -6.36
CA ALA A 143 9.83 -5.41 -5.90
C ALA A 143 8.86 -4.91 -6.99
N GLU A 144 9.29 -4.92 -8.24
CA GLU A 144 8.45 -4.56 -9.38
C GLU A 144 7.29 -5.55 -9.56
N GLU A 145 7.56 -6.85 -9.52
CA GLU A 145 6.54 -7.91 -9.61
C GLU A 145 5.53 -7.82 -8.45
N GLU A 146 5.98 -7.57 -7.22
CA GLU A 146 5.11 -7.38 -6.06
C GLU A 146 4.18 -6.18 -6.28
N SER A 147 4.69 -5.05 -6.74
CA SER A 147 3.91 -3.84 -7.03
C SER A 147 2.86 -4.10 -8.11
N ILE A 148 3.23 -4.79 -9.19
CA ILE A 148 2.30 -5.19 -10.28
C ILE A 148 1.21 -6.12 -9.74
N SER A 149 1.57 -7.10 -8.92
CA SER A 149 0.63 -8.04 -8.31
C SER A 149 -0.39 -7.34 -7.40
N ILE A 150 0.08 -6.46 -6.53
CA ILE A 150 -0.79 -5.63 -5.66
C ILE A 150 -1.76 -4.80 -6.52
N SER A 151 -1.26 -4.15 -7.56
CA SER A 151 -2.10 -3.36 -8.48
C SER A 151 -3.16 -4.20 -9.18
N LYS A 152 -2.80 -5.40 -9.67
CA LYS A 152 -3.74 -6.34 -10.30
C LYS A 152 -4.81 -6.81 -9.32
N ASN A 153 -4.43 -7.19 -8.10
CA ASN A 153 -5.35 -7.65 -7.06
C ASN A 153 -6.32 -6.54 -6.64
N LEU A 154 -5.84 -5.30 -6.52
CA LEU A 154 -6.69 -4.14 -6.23
C LEU A 154 -7.69 -3.89 -7.37
N LYS A 155 -7.23 -3.88 -8.63
CA LYS A 155 -8.11 -3.72 -9.81
C LYS A 155 -9.19 -4.81 -9.82
N TRP A 156 -8.81 -6.08 -9.62
CA TRP A 156 -9.74 -7.21 -9.57
C TRP A 156 -10.77 -7.06 -8.45
N SER A 157 -10.34 -6.69 -7.23
CA SER A 157 -11.23 -6.46 -6.09
C SER A 157 -12.25 -5.34 -6.37
N ILE A 158 -11.81 -4.24 -6.99
CA ILE A 158 -12.69 -3.13 -7.37
C ILE A 158 -13.69 -3.57 -8.44
N GLN A 159 -13.26 -4.28 -9.47
CA GLN A 159 -14.16 -4.80 -10.53
C GLN A 159 -15.20 -5.76 -9.95
N ARG A 160 -14.81 -6.63 -9.01
CA ARG A 160 -15.76 -7.50 -8.31
C ARG A 160 -16.81 -6.70 -7.54
N LYS A 161 -16.41 -5.61 -6.88
CA LYS A 161 -17.36 -4.70 -6.19
C LYS A 161 -18.28 -4.00 -7.18
N PHE A 162 -17.80 -3.64 -8.39
CA PHE A 162 -18.66 -3.08 -9.44
C PHE A 162 -19.70 -4.09 -9.92
N ARG A 163 -19.29 -5.33 -10.22
CA ARG A 163 -20.22 -6.40 -10.65
C ARG A 163 -21.31 -6.68 -9.63
N ASN A 164 -20.94 -6.67 -8.35
CA ASN A 164 -21.87 -6.97 -7.25
C ASN A 164 -22.66 -5.75 -6.76
N GLY A 165 -22.45 -4.56 -7.35
CA GLY A 165 -23.10 -3.31 -6.90
C GLY A 165 -22.70 -2.84 -5.50
N THR A 166 -21.69 -3.43 -4.89
CA THR A 166 -21.29 -3.14 -3.49
C THR A 166 -20.22 -2.05 -3.37
N PHE A 167 -19.87 -1.43 -4.48
CA PHE A 167 -18.87 -0.36 -4.47
C PHE A 167 -19.47 0.93 -3.91
N LYS A 168 -18.86 1.43 -2.83
CA LYS A 168 -19.28 2.70 -2.20
C LYS A 168 -18.58 3.87 -2.89
N PHE A 169 -19.37 4.87 -3.30
CA PHE A 169 -18.81 6.05 -3.96
C PHE A 169 -17.94 6.86 -3.01
N SER A 170 -16.74 7.24 -3.42
CA SER A 170 -15.85 8.11 -2.65
C SER A 170 -16.35 9.57 -2.61
N CYS A 171 -17.16 9.99 -3.56
CA CYS A 171 -17.77 11.31 -3.63
C CYS A 171 -19.22 11.18 -4.04
N VAL A 172 -20.13 11.75 -3.26
CA VAL A 172 -21.56 11.80 -3.56
C VAL A 172 -21.93 13.09 -4.27
N PRO A 173 -22.86 13.07 -5.24
CA PRO A 173 -23.29 14.28 -5.94
C PRO A 173 -24.09 15.23 -5.04
N TYR A 174 -24.27 16.46 -5.48
CA TYR A 174 -25.14 17.45 -4.82
C TYR A 174 -26.57 16.88 -4.71
N GLY A 175 -27.23 17.04 -3.58
CA GLY A 175 -28.53 16.43 -3.30
C GLY A 175 -28.46 15.11 -2.51
N TYR A 176 -27.27 14.56 -2.37
CA TYR A 176 -27.03 13.34 -1.57
C TYR A 176 -25.95 13.56 -0.52
N THR A 177 -26.07 12.84 0.57
CA THR A 177 -25.06 12.72 1.62
C THR A 177 -24.78 11.25 1.92
N ARG A 178 -23.99 10.95 2.95
CA ARG A 178 -23.70 9.57 3.40
C ARG A 178 -24.22 9.34 4.81
N ASN A 179 -24.77 8.14 5.02
CA ASN A 179 -25.03 7.65 6.36
C ASN A 179 -23.75 7.12 7.05
N ALA A 180 -23.88 6.65 8.30
CA ALA A 180 -22.77 6.06 9.06
C ALA A 180 -22.16 4.83 8.37
N ASP A 181 -22.95 4.08 7.62
CA ASP A 181 -22.51 2.90 6.87
C ASP A 181 -21.85 3.24 5.53
N GLY A 182 -21.77 4.53 5.18
CA GLY A 182 -21.19 5.04 3.95
C GLY A 182 -22.08 4.87 2.71
N GLU A 183 -23.36 4.58 2.90
CA GLU A 183 -24.37 4.51 1.81
C GLU A 183 -24.84 5.91 1.42
N MET A 184 -25.27 6.05 0.16
CA MET A 184 -25.76 7.31 -0.38
C MET A 184 -27.22 7.52 -0.02
N ILE A 185 -27.53 8.55 0.75
CA ILE A 185 -28.86 8.94 1.17
C ILE A 185 -29.18 10.36 0.70
N ILE A 186 -30.48 10.67 0.55
CA ILE A 186 -30.95 11.98 0.10
C ILE A 186 -30.65 13.04 1.17
N GLU A 187 -30.07 14.18 0.75
CA GLU A 187 -29.96 15.41 1.56
C GLU A 187 -31.18 16.31 1.23
N PRO A 188 -32.17 16.45 2.16
CA PRO A 188 -33.46 17.05 1.84
C PRO A 188 -33.42 18.48 1.27
N GLN A 189 -32.48 19.31 1.77
CA GLN A 189 -32.38 20.70 1.33
C GLN A 189 -31.81 20.80 -0.08
N GLU A 190 -30.71 20.08 -0.34
CA GLU A 190 -30.09 20.05 -1.66
C GLU A 190 -30.96 19.34 -2.71
N ALA A 191 -31.68 18.28 -2.30
CA ALA A 191 -32.59 17.55 -3.19
C ALA A 191 -33.73 18.44 -3.72
N LYS A 192 -34.23 19.38 -2.91
CA LYS A 192 -35.21 20.37 -3.39
C LYS A 192 -34.65 21.22 -4.54
N ILE A 193 -33.37 21.61 -4.41
CA ILE A 193 -32.70 22.40 -5.47
C ILE A 193 -32.49 21.55 -6.72
N VAL A 194 -32.09 20.29 -6.58
CA VAL A 194 -31.96 19.34 -7.70
C VAL A 194 -33.31 19.21 -8.42
N LYS A 195 -34.41 18.94 -7.72
CA LYS A 195 -35.76 18.87 -8.29
C LYS A 195 -36.15 20.15 -9.02
N ARG A 196 -35.78 21.31 -8.46
CA ARG A 196 -36.01 22.62 -9.08
C ARG A 196 -35.20 22.77 -10.36
N ILE A 197 -33.94 22.35 -10.41
CA ILE A 197 -33.12 22.37 -11.63
C ILE A 197 -33.78 21.56 -12.73
N PHE A 198 -34.16 20.31 -12.45
CA PHE A 198 -34.85 19.46 -13.44
C PHE A 198 -36.17 20.07 -13.95
N LYS A 199 -37.00 20.62 -13.06
CA LYS A 199 -38.23 21.31 -13.45
C LYS A 199 -37.95 22.49 -14.42
N MET A 200 -36.90 23.28 -14.15
CA MET A 200 -36.51 24.38 -15.03
C MET A 200 -36.01 23.88 -16.39
N VAL A 201 -35.32 22.75 -16.45
CA VAL A 201 -34.89 22.13 -17.71
C VAL A 201 -36.09 21.68 -18.51
N VAL A 202 -37.05 20.99 -17.90
CA VAL A 202 -38.30 20.54 -18.57
C VAL A 202 -39.11 21.72 -19.07
N SER A 203 -39.08 22.88 -18.37
CA SER A 203 -39.71 24.12 -18.85
C SER A 203 -38.96 24.84 -19.98
N GLY A 204 -37.88 24.24 -20.50
CA GLY A 204 -37.09 24.75 -21.63
C GLY A 204 -36.02 25.79 -21.29
N LEU A 205 -35.67 25.97 -19.99
CA LEU A 205 -34.59 26.87 -19.64
C LEU A 205 -33.22 26.22 -19.90
N GLY A 206 -32.33 26.95 -20.58
CA GLY A 206 -30.96 26.51 -20.82
C GLY A 206 -30.10 26.59 -19.54
N SER A 207 -29.08 25.74 -19.44
CA SER A 207 -28.19 25.61 -18.28
C SER A 207 -27.60 26.92 -17.78
N HIS A 208 -27.24 27.85 -18.67
CA HIS A 208 -26.71 29.16 -18.30
C HIS A 208 -27.77 30.02 -17.57
N ARG A 209 -29.04 30.03 -18.06
CA ARG A 209 -30.11 30.77 -17.40
C ARG A 209 -30.47 30.18 -16.05
N ILE A 210 -30.44 28.85 -15.92
CA ILE A 210 -30.66 28.15 -14.66
C ILE A 210 -29.59 28.54 -13.64
N ALA A 211 -28.30 28.47 -14.01
CA ALA A 211 -27.19 28.87 -13.15
C ALA A 211 -27.34 30.34 -12.69
N LYS A 212 -27.64 31.27 -13.61
CA LYS A 212 -27.86 32.68 -13.28
C LYS A 212 -29.00 32.87 -12.27
N LYS A 213 -30.11 32.14 -12.46
CA LYS A 213 -31.27 32.21 -11.57
C LYS A 213 -30.97 31.68 -10.16
N LEU A 214 -30.26 30.54 -10.04
CA LEU A 214 -29.86 30.01 -8.75
C LEU A 214 -28.92 30.96 -8.00
N ASN A 215 -27.96 31.58 -8.72
CA ASN A 215 -27.06 32.57 -8.15
C ASN A 215 -27.78 33.84 -7.69
N ALA A 216 -28.77 34.34 -8.50
CA ALA A 216 -29.58 35.47 -8.13
C ALA A 216 -30.47 35.22 -6.89
N ASP A 217 -30.91 33.97 -6.73
CA ASP A 217 -31.68 33.52 -5.54
C ASP A 217 -30.77 33.26 -4.31
N GLY A 218 -29.46 33.54 -4.39
CA GLY A 218 -28.52 33.37 -3.30
C GLY A 218 -28.20 31.90 -2.93
N ILE A 219 -28.53 30.94 -3.80
CA ILE A 219 -28.30 29.53 -3.54
C ILE A 219 -26.83 29.20 -3.83
N ILE A 220 -26.10 28.74 -2.84
CA ILE A 220 -24.65 28.43 -2.93
C ILE A 220 -24.47 26.94 -3.28
N PRO A 221 -23.64 26.58 -4.28
CA PRO A 221 -23.30 25.19 -4.55
C PRO A 221 -22.38 24.62 -3.47
N ARG A 222 -22.35 23.28 -3.31
CA ARG A 222 -21.44 22.62 -2.34
C ARG A 222 -19.95 22.87 -2.63
N LYS A 223 -19.58 23.12 -3.89
CA LYS A 223 -18.23 23.43 -4.34
C LYS A 223 -18.23 24.68 -5.22
N GLY A 224 -17.31 25.60 -4.94
CA GLY A 224 -17.20 26.86 -5.65
C GLY A 224 -18.12 27.95 -5.08
N ALA A 225 -17.93 29.20 -5.53
CA ALA A 225 -18.70 30.35 -5.06
C ALA A 225 -20.07 30.47 -5.74
N ASN A 226 -20.19 30.03 -7.00
CA ASN A 226 -21.36 30.22 -7.82
C ASN A 226 -21.70 29.01 -8.69
N TRP A 227 -22.96 28.86 -9.04
CA TRP A 227 -23.41 27.93 -10.05
C TRP A 227 -22.91 28.35 -11.43
N THR A 228 -22.47 27.36 -12.21
CA THR A 228 -22.01 27.54 -13.59
C THR A 228 -22.86 26.68 -14.54
N SER A 229 -22.88 27.01 -15.83
CA SER A 229 -23.51 26.18 -16.84
C SER A 229 -23.03 24.73 -16.81
N THR A 230 -21.71 24.53 -16.59
CA THR A 230 -21.10 23.19 -16.49
C THR A 230 -21.61 22.43 -15.26
N SER A 231 -21.77 23.09 -14.11
CA SER A 231 -22.31 22.44 -12.91
C SER A 231 -23.75 21.96 -13.13
N ILE A 232 -24.56 22.74 -13.81
CA ILE A 232 -25.95 22.36 -14.16
C ILE A 232 -25.96 21.17 -15.14
N LEU A 233 -25.13 21.21 -16.20
CA LEU A 233 -25.02 20.10 -17.16
C LEU A 233 -24.54 18.80 -16.49
N ASN A 234 -23.62 18.89 -15.55
CA ASN A 234 -23.14 17.72 -14.76
C ASN A 234 -24.26 17.14 -13.88
N ILE A 235 -25.19 17.94 -13.39
CA ILE A 235 -26.36 17.46 -12.65
C ILE A 235 -27.34 16.77 -13.60
N ILE A 236 -27.70 17.40 -14.70
CA ILE A 236 -28.69 16.87 -15.63
C ILE A 236 -28.25 15.56 -16.29
N GLY A 237 -26.93 15.44 -16.59
CA GLY A 237 -26.38 14.25 -17.23
C GLY A 237 -25.95 13.14 -16.27
N ASN A 238 -26.32 13.21 -14.98
CA ASN A 238 -25.85 12.21 -13.99
C ASN A 238 -26.98 11.23 -13.65
N GLU A 239 -26.79 9.98 -14.02
CA GLU A 239 -27.72 8.86 -13.81
C GLU A 239 -28.06 8.61 -12.33
N LYS A 240 -27.22 9.06 -11.41
CA LYS A 240 -27.45 8.89 -9.98
C LYS A 240 -28.72 9.56 -9.49
N TYR A 241 -29.17 10.62 -10.15
CA TYR A 241 -30.40 11.28 -9.75
C TYR A 241 -31.66 10.45 -10.00
N MET A 242 -31.59 9.47 -10.91
CA MET A 242 -32.65 8.49 -11.17
C MET A 242 -32.52 7.22 -10.30
N GLY A 243 -31.56 7.19 -9.35
CA GLY A 243 -31.31 6.03 -8.51
C GLY A 243 -30.32 5.02 -9.11
N ASP A 244 -29.84 5.23 -10.32
CA ASP A 244 -28.93 4.30 -11.01
C ASP A 244 -27.45 4.61 -10.68
N ALA A 245 -26.59 3.62 -10.83
CA ALA A 245 -25.16 3.76 -10.63
C ALA A 245 -24.38 3.18 -11.81
N LEU A 246 -23.67 4.01 -12.55
CA LEU A 246 -22.76 3.58 -13.61
C LEU A 246 -21.32 3.59 -13.09
N PHE A 247 -20.73 2.39 -12.99
CA PHE A 247 -19.36 2.17 -12.58
C PHE A 247 -18.44 2.00 -13.79
N GLN A 248 -17.11 2.13 -13.55
CA GLN A 248 -16.07 2.04 -14.60
C GLN A 248 -16.17 3.12 -15.69
N LYS A 249 -16.67 4.32 -15.34
CA LYS A 249 -16.67 5.49 -16.25
C LYS A 249 -15.27 5.95 -16.66
N THR A 250 -14.26 5.60 -15.88
CA THR A 250 -12.85 5.91 -16.12
C THR A 250 -12.00 4.72 -15.73
N PHE A 251 -10.82 4.60 -16.36
CA PHE A 251 -9.83 3.62 -15.99
C PHE A 251 -8.42 4.24 -15.98
N THR A 252 -7.49 3.59 -15.28
CA THR A 252 -6.08 3.98 -15.25
C THR A 252 -5.30 3.07 -16.16
N THR A 253 -4.58 3.64 -17.12
CA THR A 253 -3.69 2.91 -18.05
C THR A 253 -2.45 2.39 -17.32
N ASP A 254 -1.69 1.51 -17.95
CA ASP A 254 -0.44 0.98 -17.41
C ASP A 254 0.62 2.08 -17.21
N SER A 255 0.50 3.21 -17.93
CA SER A 255 1.31 4.42 -17.73
C SER A 255 0.76 5.34 -16.61
N PHE A 256 -0.08 4.84 -15.72
CA PHE A 256 -0.71 5.56 -14.59
C PHE A 256 -1.54 6.79 -15.00
N LYS A 257 -1.95 6.92 -16.26
CA LYS A 257 -2.82 8.01 -16.71
C LYS A 257 -4.28 7.61 -16.63
N ARG A 258 -5.11 8.46 -16.01
CA ARG A 258 -6.57 8.28 -15.94
C ARG A 258 -7.20 8.71 -17.26
N LYS A 259 -8.00 7.83 -17.87
CA LYS A 259 -8.76 8.08 -19.10
C LYS A 259 -10.26 7.82 -18.87
N LYS A 260 -11.11 8.51 -19.65
CA LYS A 260 -12.53 8.15 -19.74
C LYS A 260 -12.66 6.82 -20.47
N ASN A 261 -13.60 6.00 -20.01
CA ASN A 261 -13.97 4.75 -20.67
C ASN A 261 -14.98 5.05 -21.76
N HIS A 262 -14.62 4.79 -23.00
CA HIS A 262 -15.50 4.93 -24.17
C HIS A 262 -15.88 3.57 -24.76
N GLY A 263 -15.73 2.49 -23.98
CA GLY A 263 -15.97 1.11 -24.38
C GLY A 263 -14.71 0.23 -24.38
N GLU A 264 -13.56 0.79 -24.03
CA GLU A 264 -12.29 0.03 -23.94
C GLU A 264 -12.31 -0.97 -22.77
N MET A 265 -13.08 -0.67 -21.72
CA MET A 265 -13.25 -1.51 -20.52
C MET A 265 -14.72 -1.76 -20.25
N GLU A 266 -15.05 -2.93 -19.68
CA GLU A 266 -16.40 -3.22 -19.21
C GLU A 266 -16.88 -2.11 -18.26
N SER A 267 -18.13 -1.68 -18.41
CA SER A 267 -18.80 -0.78 -17.47
C SER A 267 -20.03 -1.47 -16.89
N PHE A 268 -20.39 -1.12 -15.66
CA PHE A 268 -21.46 -1.79 -14.93
C PHE A 268 -22.53 -0.78 -14.55
N LEU A 269 -23.72 -0.93 -15.11
CA LEU A 269 -24.89 -0.14 -14.76
C LEU A 269 -25.75 -0.94 -13.77
N ILE A 270 -25.94 -0.39 -12.58
CA ILE A 270 -26.80 -0.95 -11.55
C ILE A 270 -28.05 -0.07 -11.48
N HIS A 271 -29.20 -0.65 -11.73
CA HIS A 271 -30.48 0.01 -11.56
C HIS A 271 -30.90 -0.02 -10.09
N ASP A 272 -31.62 1.04 -9.68
CA ASP A 272 -32.18 1.16 -8.33
C ASP A 272 -31.15 0.92 -7.20
N HIS A 273 -29.92 1.40 -7.41
CA HIS A 273 -28.81 1.27 -6.45
C HIS A 273 -29.05 2.08 -5.16
N HIS A 274 -29.78 3.19 -5.24
CA HIS A 274 -30.09 4.09 -4.14
C HIS A 274 -31.38 4.83 -4.39
N GLU A 275 -31.92 5.51 -3.36
CA GLU A 275 -33.17 6.26 -3.46
C GLU A 275 -33.04 7.40 -4.50
N PRO A 276 -33.94 7.47 -5.50
CA PRO A 276 -33.91 8.49 -6.55
C PRO A 276 -34.43 9.84 -6.06
N ILE A 277 -33.75 10.93 -6.48
CA ILE A 277 -34.32 12.29 -6.30
C ILE A 277 -35.32 12.62 -7.39
N ILE A 278 -35.12 12.11 -8.61
CA ILE A 278 -35.92 12.37 -9.76
C ILE A 278 -36.51 11.05 -10.28
N SER A 279 -37.80 11.06 -10.67
CA SER A 279 -38.41 9.91 -11.32
C SER A 279 -37.84 9.69 -12.72
N ARG A 280 -37.95 8.46 -13.24
CA ARG A 280 -37.44 8.09 -14.57
C ARG A 280 -38.28 8.71 -15.69
N GLU A 281 -39.51 9.19 -15.39
CA GLU A 281 -40.44 9.81 -16.35
C GLU A 281 -40.12 11.29 -16.62
N LEU A 282 -39.29 11.91 -15.80
CA LEU A 282 -38.92 13.32 -15.86
C LEU A 282 -37.60 13.52 -16.59
#